data_53a6c2239f4a9d6ef7a169156fc8a722
#
_entry.id   53a6c2239f4a9d6ef7a169156fc8a722
#
_cell.length_a   1.000
_cell.length_b   1.000
_cell.length_c   1.000
_cell.angle_alpha   90.00
_cell.angle_beta   90.00
_cell.angle_gamma   90.00
#
_symmetry.space_group_name_H-M   'P 1'
#
loop_
_entity.id
_entity.type
_entity.pdbx_description
1 polymer ?
#
loop_
_entity_poly.entity_id
_entity_poly.type
_entity_poly.pdbx_seq_one_letter_code
_entity_poly.pdbx_strand_id
1 'polypeptide(L)'
;AGETRNVLIESARIARGEIKNMKDVKAADLNALIFPGGFGAAKNLCTFAVDGVDCKVNPEVERLVKEMHGAKKPIGFICIAPAMAAKILGSHQPKLTIGSDPGTAQSIEKMGGKHVVCKVDEVAIDEVNRIVSMPAYMLGPSIAHVAKGIEKCVEEVLKMTKS
;
A
#
# COMPACT_ATOMS: atom_id res chain seq x y z
N ALA A 1 1.60 -7.47 -27.43
CA ALA A 1 0.60 -6.48 -27.04
C ALA A 1 -0.75 -6.96 -27.56
N GLY A 2 -1.79 -7.01 -26.72
CA GLY A 2 -3.15 -7.36 -27.19
C GLY A 2 -3.90 -8.38 -26.33
N GLU A 3 -3.24 -9.08 -25.40
CA GLU A 3 -3.94 -10.00 -24.51
C GLU A 3 -4.56 -9.23 -23.33
N THR A 4 -5.87 -9.34 -23.16
CA THR A 4 -6.59 -8.77 -22.02
C THR A 4 -6.63 -9.82 -20.90
N ARG A 5 -6.15 -9.45 -19.69
CA ARG A 5 -6.16 -10.34 -18.53
C ARG A 5 -7.10 -9.79 -17.44
N ASN A 6 -7.76 -10.69 -16.74
CA ASN A 6 -8.61 -10.34 -15.62
C ASN A 6 -7.78 -10.29 -14.32
N VAL A 7 -7.78 -9.15 -13.64
CA VAL A 7 -6.97 -8.92 -12.42
C VAL A 7 -7.31 -9.92 -11.33
N LEU A 8 -8.58 -10.28 -11.14
CA LEU A 8 -8.99 -11.25 -10.13
C LEU A 8 -8.42 -12.64 -10.42
N ILE A 9 -8.47 -13.07 -11.68
CA ILE A 9 -7.93 -14.37 -12.11
C ILE A 9 -6.41 -14.41 -11.92
N GLU A 10 -5.69 -13.36 -12.33
CA GLU A 10 -4.23 -13.30 -12.19
C GLU A 10 -3.82 -13.24 -10.71
N SER A 11 -4.56 -12.50 -9.87
CA SER A 11 -4.34 -12.47 -8.43
C SER A 11 -4.61 -13.84 -7.79
N ALA A 12 -5.63 -14.57 -8.25
CA ALA A 12 -5.94 -15.92 -7.78
C ALA A 12 -4.80 -16.91 -8.04
N ARG A 13 -4.07 -16.76 -9.15
CA ARG A 13 -2.89 -17.58 -9.43
C ARG A 13 -1.79 -17.41 -8.38
N ILE A 14 -1.56 -16.18 -7.92
CA ILE A 14 -0.60 -15.88 -6.85
C ILE A 14 -1.10 -16.42 -5.51
N ALA A 15 -2.38 -16.23 -5.21
CA ALA A 15 -3.04 -16.71 -3.98
C ALA A 15 -3.42 -18.19 -4.01
N ARG A 16 -3.04 -18.93 -5.06
CA ARG A 16 -3.29 -20.36 -5.26
C ARG A 16 -4.77 -20.74 -5.34
N GLY A 17 -5.57 -19.86 -5.94
CA GLY A 17 -6.96 -20.09 -6.34
C GLY A 17 -7.99 -19.46 -5.41
N GLU A 18 -7.80 -19.48 -4.12
CA GLU A 18 -8.80 -19.01 -3.15
C GLU A 18 -8.63 -17.51 -2.86
N ILE A 19 -9.41 -16.67 -3.55
CA ILE A 19 -9.49 -15.22 -3.28
C ILE A 19 -10.94 -14.73 -3.36
N LYS A 20 -11.15 -13.54 -2.81
CA LYS A 20 -12.44 -12.82 -2.90
C LYS A 20 -12.29 -11.59 -3.79
N ASN A 21 -13.36 -11.23 -4.49
CA ASN A 21 -13.42 -9.91 -5.11
C ASN A 21 -13.48 -8.85 -4.02
N MET A 22 -12.71 -7.77 -4.17
CA MET A 22 -12.62 -6.71 -3.16
C MET A 22 -13.98 -6.04 -2.86
N LYS A 23 -14.87 -5.98 -3.85
CA LYS A 23 -16.26 -5.47 -3.68
C LYS A 23 -17.06 -6.23 -2.62
N ASP A 24 -16.73 -7.51 -2.41
CA ASP A 24 -17.41 -8.41 -1.48
C ASP A 24 -16.76 -8.42 -0.09
N VAL A 25 -15.64 -7.67 0.10
CA VAL A 25 -14.89 -7.58 1.36
C VAL A 25 -15.28 -6.31 2.10
N LYS A 26 -15.56 -6.43 3.39
CA LYS A 26 -15.87 -5.31 4.30
C LYS A 26 -14.77 -5.18 5.35
N ALA A 27 -14.52 -3.98 5.81
CA ALA A 27 -13.56 -3.77 6.91
C ALA A 27 -13.95 -4.53 8.19
N ALA A 28 -15.25 -4.79 8.42
CA ALA A 28 -15.72 -5.59 9.54
C ALA A 28 -15.16 -7.02 9.55
N ASP A 29 -14.88 -7.58 8.36
CA ASP A 29 -14.39 -8.95 8.19
C ASP A 29 -12.86 -9.06 8.38
N LEU A 30 -12.16 -7.93 8.52
CA LEU A 30 -10.71 -7.86 8.55
C LEU A 30 -10.21 -7.31 9.89
N ASN A 31 -9.09 -7.83 10.37
CA ASN A 31 -8.35 -7.23 11.50
C ASN A 31 -7.22 -6.31 11.02
N ALA A 32 -6.70 -6.56 9.83
CA ALA A 32 -5.68 -5.76 9.16
C ALA A 32 -5.79 -5.89 7.64
N LEU A 33 -5.18 -4.97 6.90
CA LEU A 33 -5.11 -5.00 5.44
C LEU A 33 -3.69 -4.66 5.00
N ILE A 34 -3.12 -5.39 4.02
CA ILE A 34 -1.81 -5.09 3.45
C ILE A 34 -1.88 -5.04 1.93
N PHE A 35 -1.32 -3.99 1.35
CA PHE A 35 -1.13 -3.82 -0.09
C PHE A 35 0.33 -4.08 -0.46
N PRO A 36 0.66 -5.15 -1.19
CA PRO A 36 2.05 -5.52 -1.50
C PRO A 36 2.74 -4.66 -2.56
N GLY A 37 2.00 -3.83 -3.27
CA GLY A 37 2.58 -2.96 -4.30
C GLY A 37 2.76 -3.61 -5.67
N GLY A 38 3.87 -3.26 -6.33
CA GLY A 38 4.16 -3.67 -7.71
C GLY A 38 3.42 -2.86 -8.77
N PHE A 39 3.76 -3.09 -10.04
CA PHE A 39 3.08 -2.40 -11.15
C PHE A 39 1.58 -2.68 -11.22
N GLY A 40 1.14 -3.84 -10.74
CA GLY A 40 -0.27 -4.17 -10.63
C GLY A 40 -1.03 -3.17 -9.73
N ALA A 41 -0.45 -2.77 -8.60
CA ALA A 41 -1.02 -1.73 -7.76
C ALA A 41 -1.03 -0.37 -8.46
N ALA A 42 0.11 0.03 -9.05
CA ALA A 42 0.27 1.34 -9.68
C ALA A 42 -0.51 1.53 -11.00
N LYS A 43 -1.00 0.45 -11.64
CA LYS A 43 -1.74 0.49 -12.91
C LYS A 43 -3.18 0.00 -12.82
N ASN A 44 -3.50 -0.91 -11.90
CA ASN A 44 -4.81 -1.56 -11.81
C ASN A 44 -5.58 -1.16 -10.55
N LEU A 45 -4.89 -0.98 -9.41
CA LEU A 45 -5.53 -0.48 -8.20
C LEU A 45 -5.60 1.05 -8.16
N CYS A 46 -4.72 1.71 -8.89
CA CYS A 46 -4.77 3.13 -9.21
C CYS A 46 -4.10 3.39 -10.57
N THR A 47 -4.10 4.65 -11.03
CA THR A 47 -3.45 5.05 -12.28
C THR A 47 -2.13 5.79 -12.04
N PHE A 48 -1.52 5.67 -10.87
CA PHE A 48 -0.33 6.44 -10.47
C PHE A 48 0.85 6.27 -11.43
N ALA A 49 1.05 5.08 -11.98
CA ALA A 49 2.14 4.83 -12.94
C ALA A 49 1.98 5.59 -14.28
N VAL A 50 0.79 6.12 -14.57
CA VAL A 50 0.46 6.85 -15.81
C VAL A 50 0.21 8.32 -15.50
N ASP A 51 -0.59 8.61 -14.49
CA ASP A 51 -1.12 9.95 -14.19
C ASP A 51 -0.40 10.65 -13.03
N GLY A 52 0.56 9.98 -12.38
CA GLY A 52 1.31 10.55 -11.26
C GLY A 52 0.38 11.05 -10.14
N VAL A 53 0.56 12.29 -9.72
CA VAL A 53 -0.23 12.91 -8.63
C VAL A 53 -1.72 13.09 -8.96
N ASP A 54 -2.06 13.15 -10.24
CA ASP A 54 -3.44 13.26 -10.71
C ASP A 54 -4.14 11.89 -10.84
N CYS A 55 -3.50 10.84 -10.34
CA CYS A 55 -4.01 9.49 -10.41
C CYS A 55 -5.42 9.35 -9.79
N LYS A 56 -6.14 8.38 -10.35
CA LYS A 56 -7.41 7.90 -9.81
C LYS A 56 -7.18 6.57 -9.11
N VAL A 57 -7.84 6.36 -7.99
CA VAL A 57 -7.80 5.08 -7.27
C VAL A 57 -9.05 4.28 -7.64
N ASN A 58 -8.91 2.96 -7.75
CA ASN A 58 -10.04 2.07 -7.93
C ASN A 58 -11.06 2.30 -6.81
N PRO A 59 -12.36 2.47 -7.10
CA PRO A 59 -13.38 2.81 -6.10
C PRO A 59 -13.47 1.81 -4.93
N GLU A 60 -13.27 0.52 -5.20
CA GLU A 60 -13.31 -0.51 -4.15
C GLU A 60 -12.08 -0.49 -3.24
N VAL A 61 -10.91 -0.14 -3.80
CA VAL A 61 -9.70 0.10 -3.02
C VAL A 61 -9.89 1.31 -2.11
N GLU A 62 -10.37 2.41 -2.68
CA GLU A 62 -10.64 3.64 -1.94
C GLU A 62 -11.65 3.42 -0.82
N ARG A 63 -12.76 2.73 -1.13
CA ARG A 63 -13.80 2.36 -0.15
C ARG A 63 -13.21 1.56 1.02
N LEU A 64 -12.50 0.47 0.71
CA LEU A 64 -11.99 -0.43 1.75
C LEU A 64 -10.92 0.25 2.62
N VAL A 65 -10.03 1.05 2.03
CA VAL A 65 -9.03 1.81 2.79
C VAL A 65 -9.71 2.82 3.72
N LYS A 66 -10.71 3.55 3.25
CA LYS A 66 -11.47 4.50 4.08
C LYS A 66 -12.25 3.81 5.20
N GLU A 67 -12.86 2.66 4.93
CA GLU A 67 -13.54 1.84 5.94
C GLU A 67 -12.56 1.34 7.03
N MET A 68 -11.40 0.80 6.63
CA MET A 68 -10.36 0.34 7.56
C MET A 68 -9.84 1.49 8.42
N HIS A 69 -9.51 2.62 7.79
CA HIS A 69 -9.03 3.81 8.49
C HIS A 69 -10.09 4.35 9.47
N GLY A 70 -11.35 4.48 9.03
CA GLY A 70 -12.45 4.93 9.88
C GLY A 70 -12.72 3.99 11.08
N ALA A 71 -12.51 2.68 10.89
CA ALA A 71 -12.59 1.67 11.94
C ALA A 71 -11.33 1.59 12.81
N LYS A 72 -10.33 2.43 12.58
CA LYS A 72 -9.02 2.42 13.25
C LYS A 72 -8.31 1.06 13.16
N LYS A 73 -8.48 0.36 12.06
CA LYS A 73 -7.79 -0.91 11.79
C LYS A 73 -6.49 -0.67 11.02
N PRO A 74 -5.42 -1.40 11.33
CA PRO A 74 -4.11 -1.14 10.72
C PRO A 74 -4.07 -1.51 9.24
N ILE A 75 -3.32 -0.68 8.48
CA ILE A 75 -3.11 -0.88 7.05
C ILE A 75 -1.62 -0.83 6.74
N GLY A 76 -1.10 -1.87 6.06
CA GLY A 76 0.25 -1.91 5.54
C GLY A 76 0.30 -1.52 4.05
N PHE A 77 1.27 -0.69 3.67
CA PHE A 77 1.53 -0.31 2.29
C PHE A 77 3.00 -0.56 1.93
N ILE A 78 3.25 -1.41 0.94
CA ILE A 78 4.59 -1.87 0.58
C ILE A 78 4.95 -1.37 -0.82
N CYS A 79 6.23 -1.04 -1.03
CA CYS A 79 6.81 -0.65 -2.32
C CYS A 79 6.18 0.65 -2.83
N ILE A 80 5.42 0.62 -3.93
CA ILE A 80 4.72 1.78 -4.52
C ILE A 80 3.32 1.99 -3.93
N ALA A 81 2.79 1.04 -3.16
CA ALA A 81 1.44 1.15 -2.60
C ALA A 81 1.21 2.40 -1.70
N PRO A 82 2.22 2.97 -1.00
CA PRO A 82 2.04 4.23 -0.27
C PRO A 82 1.52 5.40 -1.11
N ALA A 83 1.70 5.37 -2.44
CA ALA A 83 1.10 6.37 -3.33
C ALA A 83 -0.45 6.34 -3.28
N MET A 84 -1.05 5.15 -3.17
CA MET A 84 -2.51 5.02 -2.98
C MET A 84 -2.94 5.58 -1.63
N ALA A 85 -2.18 5.29 -0.56
CA ALA A 85 -2.46 5.83 0.77
C ALA A 85 -2.44 7.37 0.77
N ALA A 86 -1.42 7.98 0.17
CA ALA A 86 -1.33 9.43 0.03
C ALA A 86 -2.53 10.01 -0.73
N LYS A 87 -2.93 9.36 -1.85
CA LYS A 87 -4.08 9.82 -2.64
C LYS A 87 -5.41 9.71 -1.90
N ILE A 88 -5.63 8.62 -1.16
CA ILE A 88 -6.91 8.36 -0.48
C ILE A 88 -7.00 9.13 0.84
N LEU A 89 -5.92 9.17 1.60
CA LEU A 89 -5.87 9.68 2.98
C LEU A 89 -5.07 10.98 3.12
N GLY A 90 -4.75 11.68 2.03
CA GLY A 90 -3.93 12.89 2.05
C GLY A 90 -4.44 13.98 2.99
N SER A 91 -5.76 14.12 3.16
CA SER A 91 -6.37 15.03 4.12
C SER A 91 -6.03 14.72 5.59
N HIS A 92 -5.63 13.48 5.89
CA HIS A 92 -5.17 13.03 7.20
C HIS A 92 -3.64 13.11 7.36
N GLN A 93 -2.92 13.58 6.32
CA GLN A 93 -1.48 13.74 6.30
C GLN A 93 -0.71 12.48 6.77
N PRO A 94 -0.97 11.29 6.20
CA PRO A 94 -0.36 10.06 6.67
C PRO A 94 1.18 10.11 6.52
N LYS A 95 1.90 9.60 7.52
CA LYS A 95 3.34 9.42 7.46
C LYS A 95 3.66 8.16 6.66
N LEU A 96 4.37 8.32 5.53
CA LEU A 96 4.59 7.28 4.53
C LEU A 96 6.04 7.23 4.06
N THR A 97 6.49 6.06 3.63
CA THR A 97 7.76 5.91 2.90
C THR A 97 7.59 5.12 1.61
N ILE A 98 8.34 5.50 0.60
CA ILE A 98 8.64 4.71 -0.61
C ILE A 98 10.16 4.50 -0.75
N GLY A 99 10.93 4.80 0.29
CA GLY A 99 12.37 4.79 0.26
C GLY A 99 12.98 6.17 0.14
N SER A 100 13.83 6.40 -0.85
CA SER A 100 14.61 7.64 -0.98
C SER A 100 14.52 8.31 -2.35
N ASP A 101 13.69 7.82 -3.27
CA ASP A 101 13.51 8.47 -4.58
C ASP A 101 12.83 9.84 -4.43
N PRO A 102 13.53 10.94 -4.76
CA PRO A 102 13.00 12.29 -4.49
C PRO A 102 11.78 12.63 -5.35
N GLY A 103 11.68 12.08 -6.57
CA GLY A 103 10.55 12.34 -7.46
C GLY A 103 9.25 11.72 -6.94
N THR A 104 9.33 10.47 -6.51
CA THR A 104 8.17 9.77 -5.92
C THR A 104 7.83 10.34 -4.54
N ALA A 105 8.85 10.70 -3.72
CA ALA A 105 8.63 11.37 -2.44
C ALA A 105 7.85 12.68 -2.60
N GLN A 106 8.26 13.53 -3.56
CA GLN A 106 7.54 14.76 -3.87
C GLN A 106 6.09 14.51 -4.32
N SER A 107 5.87 13.41 -5.05
CA SER A 107 4.51 13.03 -5.47
C SER A 107 3.64 12.64 -4.26
N ILE A 108 4.20 11.88 -3.30
CA ILE A 108 3.54 11.56 -2.03
C ILE A 108 3.13 12.84 -1.29
N GLU A 109 4.05 13.81 -1.19
CA GLU A 109 3.80 15.08 -0.49
C GLU A 109 2.76 15.94 -1.20
N LYS A 110 2.80 16.02 -2.52
CA LYS A 110 1.78 16.74 -3.32
C LYS A 110 0.38 16.14 -3.15
N MET A 111 0.28 14.85 -2.90
CA MET A 111 -0.98 14.17 -2.60
C MET A 111 -1.39 14.24 -1.12
N GLY A 112 -0.64 14.97 -0.28
CA GLY A 112 -0.95 15.24 1.13
C GLY A 112 -0.30 14.29 2.12
N GLY A 113 0.50 13.32 1.71
CA GLY A 113 1.27 12.47 2.62
C GLY A 113 2.49 13.19 3.19
N LYS A 114 2.99 12.73 4.34
CA LYS A 114 4.26 13.15 4.93
C LYS A 114 5.30 12.09 4.63
N HIS A 115 6.17 12.33 3.65
CA HIS A 115 7.19 11.36 3.28
C HIS A 115 8.31 11.29 4.31
N VAL A 116 8.75 10.08 4.61
CA VAL A 116 9.91 9.79 5.48
C VAL A 116 10.87 8.88 4.72
N VAL A 117 12.14 9.26 4.69
CA VAL A 117 13.18 8.42 4.09
C VAL A 117 13.43 7.22 4.99
N CYS A 118 13.32 6.01 4.42
CA CYS A 118 13.62 4.75 5.09
C CYS A 118 14.57 3.91 4.24
N LYS A 119 15.40 3.11 4.88
CA LYS A 119 16.18 2.06 4.22
C LYS A 119 15.29 0.88 3.86
N VAL A 120 15.81 -0.05 3.06
CA VAL A 120 15.07 -1.21 2.56
C VAL A 120 14.51 -2.13 3.65
N ASP A 121 15.17 -2.19 4.80
CA ASP A 121 14.80 -2.99 5.98
C ASP A 121 14.18 -2.16 7.12
N GLU A 122 13.84 -0.91 6.82
CA GLU A 122 13.14 0.00 7.74
C GLU A 122 11.68 0.18 7.34
N VAL A 123 10.87 0.62 8.29
CA VAL A 123 9.45 0.92 8.11
C VAL A 123 9.14 2.32 8.63
N ALA A 124 8.22 3.02 7.99
CA ALA A 124 7.58 4.21 8.53
C ALA A 124 6.29 3.78 9.24
N ILE A 125 6.14 4.18 10.50
CA ILE A 125 4.98 3.88 11.33
C ILE A 125 4.22 5.18 11.59
N ASP A 126 2.95 5.20 11.28
CA ASP A 126 2.00 6.24 11.61
C ASP A 126 0.96 5.67 12.60
N GLU A 127 1.20 5.89 13.88
CA GLU A 127 0.33 5.38 14.94
C GLU A 127 -1.05 6.06 14.94
N VAL A 128 -1.10 7.34 14.56
CA VAL A 128 -2.35 8.12 14.53
C VAL A 128 -3.29 7.61 13.44
N ASN A 129 -2.75 7.40 12.25
CA ASN A 129 -3.51 6.88 11.10
C ASN A 129 -3.51 5.35 11.04
N ARG A 130 -2.78 4.68 11.93
CA ARG A 130 -2.61 3.22 11.99
C ARG A 130 -2.10 2.65 10.66
N ILE A 131 -1.08 3.28 10.11
CA ILE A 131 -0.46 2.92 8.84
C ILE A 131 0.99 2.51 9.06
N VAL A 132 1.39 1.43 8.40
CA VAL A 132 2.79 1.01 8.29
C VAL A 132 3.15 0.98 6.82
N SER A 133 4.29 1.55 6.46
CA SER A 133 4.78 1.49 5.08
C SER A 133 6.27 1.17 5.00
N MET A 134 6.70 0.57 3.89
CA MET A 134 8.09 0.18 3.66
C MET A 134 8.45 0.17 2.18
N PRO A 135 9.73 0.44 1.84
CA PRO A 135 10.16 0.67 0.46
C PRO A 135 10.18 -0.58 -0.43
N ALA A 136 10.50 -1.75 0.12
CA ALA A 136 10.73 -2.99 -0.63
C ALA A 136 11.64 -2.77 -1.86
N TYR A 137 11.17 -3.20 -3.04
CA TYR A 137 11.93 -3.12 -4.28
C TYR A 137 12.08 -1.70 -4.87
N MET A 138 11.56 -0.66 -4.23
CA MET A 138 11.95 0.73 -4.57
C MET A 138 13.44 0.98 -4.28
N LEU A 139 14.02 0.23 -3.32
CA LEU A 139 15.43 0.31 -2.92
C LEU A 139 16.15 -1.04 -2.96
N GLY A 140 15.47 -2.12 -3.29
CA GLY A 140 15.90 -3.49 -3.02
C GLY A 140 17.23 -3.92 -3.61
N PRO A 141 18.32 -3.95 -2.83
CA PRO A 141 19.62 -4.45 -3.28
C PRO A 141 19.65 -5.97 -3.41
N SER A 142 18.81 -6.69 -2.65
CA SER A 142 18.65 -8.14 -2.73
C SER A 142 17.33 -8.60 -2.12
N ILE A 143 16.90 -9.81 -2.49
CA ILE A 143 15.70 -10.46 -1.96
C ILE A 143 15.74 -10.57 -0.43
N ALA A 144 16.92 -10.90 0.14
CA ALA A 144 17.08 -11.08 1.58
C ALA A 144 16.86 -9.77 2.37
N HIS A 145 17.34 -8.63 1.85
CA HIS A 145 17.09 -7.33 2.49
C HIS A 145 15.63 -6.91 2.40
N VAL A 146 15.02 -7.13 1.24
CA VAL A 146 13.59 -6.85 1.05
C VAL A 146 12.72 -7.70 1.98
N ALA A 147 13.05 -9.00 2.12
CA ALA A 147 12.32 -9.92 3.02
C ALA A 147 12.32 -9.43 4.47
N LYS A 148 13.47 -8.96 5.00
CA LYS A 148 13.55 -8.38 6.35
C LYS A 148 12.62 -7.18 6.55
N GLY A 149 12.56 -6.29 5.58
CA GLY A 149 11.67 -5.12 5.64
C GLY A 149 10.20 -5.52 5.57
N ILE A 150 9.85 -6.51 4.73
CA ILE A 150 8.47 -7.03 4.63
C ILE A 150 8.05 -7.68 5.96
N GLU A 151 8.91 -8.54 6.52
CA GLU A 151 8.67 -9.19 7.81
C GLU A 151 8.38 -8.16 8.90
N LYS A 152 9.24 -7.14 9.02
CA LYS A 152 9.05 -6.03 9.96
C LYS A 152 7.74 -5.27 9.72
N CYS A 153 7.39 -5.00 8.47
CA CYS A 153 6.12 -4.35 8.14
C CYS A 153 4.92 -5.19 8.61
N VAL A 154 4.94 -6.49 8.36
CA VAL A 154 3.89 -7.41 8.80
C VAL A 154 3.81 -7.46 10.33
N GLU A 155 4.95 -7.58 11.01
CA GLU A 155 5.02 -7.57 12.47
C GLU A 155 4.40 -6.31 13.07
N GLU A 156 4.74 -5.12 12.56
CA GLU A 156 4.21 -3.85 13.08
C GLU A 156 2.69 -3.72 12.80
N VAL A 157 2.22 -4.16 11.63
CA VAL A 157 0.78 -4.22 11.34
C VAL A 157 0.08 -5.16 12.33
N LEU A 158 0.64 -6.35 12.60
CA LEU A 158 0.06 -7.30 13.56
C LEU A 158 0.09 -6.79 15.01
N LYS A 159 1.13 -6.08 15.42
CA LYS A 159 1.17 -5.42 16.75
C LYS A 159 0.02 -4.43 16.90
N MET A 160 -0.25 -3.64 15.86
CA MET A 160 -1.36 -2.69 15.87
C MET A 160 -2.74 -3.35 15.96
N THR A 161 -2.91 -4.62 15.59
CA THR A 161 -4.22 -5.30 15.76
C THR A 161 -4.56 -5.59 17.21
N LYS A 162 -3.56 -5.53 18.11
CA LYS A 162 -3.70 -5.89 19.53
C LYS A 162 -3.83 -4.67 20.45
N SER A 163 -3.65 -3.46 19.88
CA SER A 163 -3.70 -2.18 20.60
C SER A 163 -5.04 -1.46 20.46
#